data_ba3d45b9c55c519eb3a1bdde1cf471f0
#
_entry.id   ba3d45b9c55c519eb3a1bdde1cf471f0
#
_cell.length_a   1.000
_cell.length_b   1.000
_cell.length_c   1.000
_cell.angle_alpha   90.00
_cell.angle_beta   90.00
_cell.angle_gamma   90.00
#
_symmetry.space_group_name_H-M   'P 1'
#
loop_
_entity.id
_entity.type
_entity.pdbx_description
1 polymer ?
#
loop_
_entity_poly.entity_id
_entity_poly.type
_entity_poly.pdbx_seq_one_letter_code
_entity_poly.pdbx_strand_id
1 'polypeptide(L)'
;MVVVHYLYEQEISSQHKGKAGLSTQFIFSEDQEQFRDNVARFLAEKSPTTQVRARMADAQGYDREVWSLLNQQLGLGGIAISEQYGGAGFGPAELAIACEEMGRSLYCGPYFASAVCAAHALNATANETNKQQWLPGIASGDLIACVAITEHTPMWNDEDIQTTAAVSTNGKYQLSGTKHFVIDAQVADVIFVAAREADESISLFAVNAKADGLSIKPLQSMDATRKLNTLTFINTKAERLGNVDLPGLMDYALVALSNEMIGGAQALLQSALDYTQLRFQFGRSIASFQAIKHRLADLLLEVELAKSAAYQAAYCLAINKDVREHASLAKAAVGDAYVHVAYECIQLHGGIGFTWENDTHLWFKRAKSSEVLLGTPAAHRERMLQAITTGETAKTRIG
;
A
#
# COMPACT_ATOMS: atom_id res chain seq x y z
N MET A 1 -14.60 -5.63 -25.53
CA MET A 1 -13.72 -6.28 -24.53
C MET A 1 -13.47 -7.76 -24.84
N VAL A 2 -14.47 -8.57 -25.13
CA VAL A 2 -14.32 -10.02 -25.43
C VAL A 2 -13.46 -10.33 -26.68
N VAL A 3 -13.47 -9.49 -27.71
CA VAL A 3 -12.74 -9.74 -28.99
C VAL A 3 -11.23 -9.53 -28.85
N VAL A 4 -10.77 -8.61 -28.02
CA VAL A 4 -9.32 -8.38 -27.80
C VAL A 4 -8.71 -9.50 -26.98
N HIS A 5 -9.44 -10.04 -26.03
CA HIS A 5 -9.02 -11.19 -25.21
C HIS A 5 -8.91 -12.47 -26.06
N TYR A 6 -9.85 -12.70 -26.98
CA TYR A 6 -9.88 -13.87 -27.84
C TYR A 6 -8.79 -13.90 -28.92
N LEU A 7 -8.40 -12.74 -29.45
CA LEU A 7 -7.31 -12.64 -30.43
C LEU A 7 -5.93 -12.82 -29.78
N TYR A 8 -5.79 -12.44 -28.51
CA TYR A 8 -4.56 -12.58 -27.73
C TYR A 8 -4.27 -14.04 -27.35
N GLU A 9 -5.28 -14.83 -27.02
CA GLU A 9 -5.13 -16.26 -26.69
C GLU A 9 -4.76 -17.15 -27.88
N GLN A 10 -5.19 -16.81 -29.09
CA GLN A 10 -4.92 -17.61 -30.30
C GLN A 10 -3.48 -17.47 -30.81
N GLU A 11 -2.83 -16.32 -30.63
CA GLU A 11 -1.43 -16.11 -31.04
C GLU A 11 -0.41 -16.79 -30.12
N ILE A 12 -0.73 -16.93 -28.83
CA ILE A 12 0.17 -17.54 -27.84
C ILE A 12 0.24 -19.08 -27.96
N SER A 13 -0.86 -19.71 -28.36
CA SER A 13 -0.94 -21.18 -28.46
C SER A 13 -0.09 -21.78 -29.60
N SER A 14 0.29 -21.00 -30.61
CA SER A 14 1.00 -21.50 -31.80
C SER A 14 2.53 -21.36 -31.79
N GLN A 15 3.13 -20.65 -30.82
CA GLN A 15 4.58 -20.35 -30.83
C GLN A 15 5.43 -21.02 -29.75
N HIS A 16 4.88 -21.85 -28.85
CA HIS A 16 5.64 -22.42 -27.75
C HIS A 16 6.12 -23.85 -27.97
N LYS A 17 7.02 -24.04 -28.95
CA LYS A 17 8.02 -25.13 -28.89
C LYS A 17 9.41 -24.56 -29.26
N GLY A 18 10.16 -24.21 -28.22
CA GLY A 18 11.60 -23.97 -28.30
C GLY A 18 12.04 -22.53 -28.32
N LYS A 19 12.26 -21.95 -27.14
CA LYS A 19 13.41 -21.15 -26.73
C LYS A 19 13.17 -20.64 -25.30
N ALA A 20 14.01 -21.03 -24.36
CA ALA A 20 14.09 -20.42 -23.04
C ALA A 20 14.57 -18.95 -23.22
N GLY A 21 13.72 -17.98 -22.89
CA GLY A 21 14.06 -16.58 -22.98
C GLY A 21 12.82 -15.67 -22.92
N LEU A 22 12.53 -15.13 -21.73
CA LEU A 22 11.75 -13.90 -21.52
C LEU A 22 10.32 -13.84 -22.08
N SER A 23 9.39 -14.53 -21.44
CA SER A 23 7.99 -14.10 -21.34
C SER A 23 7.34 -14.78 -20.13
N THR A 24 7.70 -14.39 -18.93
CA THR A 24 6.85 -14.66 -17.76
C THR A 24 5.76 -13.61 -17.73
N GLN A 25 4.69 -13.89 -18.44
CA GLN A 25 3.44 -13.16 -18.28
C GLN A 25 2.95 -13.46 -16.87
N PHE A 26 2.79 -12.41 -16.04
CA PHE A 26 2.20 -12.55 -14.72
C PHE A 26 0.70 -12.80 -14.90
N ILE A 27 0.30 -14.06 -14.84
CA ILE A 27 -1.10 -14.49 -14.91
C ILE A 27 -1.46 -15.06 -13.55
N PHE A 28 -2.50 -14.53 -12.93
CA PHE A 28 -3.03 -15.09 -11.69
C PHE A 28 -3.64 -16.48 -11.95
N SER A 29 -3.47 -17.38 -10.98
CA SER A 29 -4.14 -18.68 -11.00
C SER A 29 -5.64 -18.55 -10.77
N GLU A 30 -6.41 -19.62 -11.08
CA GLU A 30 -7.84 -19.68 -10.78
C GLU A 30 -8.13 -19.45 -9.28
N ASP A 31 -7.31 -20.00 -8.40
CA ASP A 31 -7.43 -19.79 -6.95
C ASP A 31 -7.19 -18.32 -6.54
N GLN A 32 -6.21 -17.65 -7.20
CA GLN A 32 -5.93 -16.24 -6.96
C GLN A 32 -7.06 -15.33 -7.47
N GLU A 33 -7.66 -15.65 -8.61
CA GLU A 33 -8.83 -14.91 -9.10
C GLU A 33 -10.06 -15.16 -8.21
N GLN A 34 -10.27 -16.37 -7.70
CA GLN A 34 -11.33 -16.66 -6.74
C GLN A 34 -11.10 -15.90 -5.42
N PHE A 35 -9.84 -15.81 -4.96
CA PHE A 35 -9.47 -15.00 -3.81
C PHE A 35 -9.79 -13.52 -4.03
N ARG A 36 -9.44 -12.97 -5.21
CA ARG A 36 -9.81 -11.60 -5.62
C ARG A 36 -11.31 -11.38 -5.50
N ASP A 37 -12.13 -12.26 -6.09
CA ASP A 37 -13.59 -12.16 -6.08
C ASP A 37 -14.15 -12.17 -4.65
N ASN A 38 -13.58 -12.96 -3.76
CA ASN A 38 -14.01 -13.01 -2.36
C ASN A 38 -13.68 -11.70 -1.62
N VAL A 39 -12.47 -11.16 -1.80
CA VAL A 39 -12.06 -9.88 -1.21
C VAL A 39 -12.91 -8.73 -1.78
N ALA A 40 -13.09 -8.69 -3.10
CA ALA A 40 -13.92 -7.67 -3.77
C ALA A 40 -15.36 -7.67 -3.26
N ARG A 41 -15.99 -8.86 -3.14
CA ARG A 41 -17.35 -9.01 -2.63
C ARG A 41 -17.48 -8.55 -1.19
N PHE A 42 -16.54 -8.95 -0.32
CA PHE A 42 -16.53 -8.52 1.06
C PHE A 42 -16.43 -7.00 1.18
N LEU A 43 -15.50 -6.38 0.44
CA LEU A 43 -15.28 -4.93 0.49
C LEU A 43 -16.44 -4.14 -0.12
N ALA A 44 -17.07 -4.64 -1.20
CA ALA A 44 -18.26 -4.02 -1.77
C ALA A 44 -19.42 -3.97 -0.77
N GLU A 45 -19.56 -5.01 0.06
CA GLU A 45 -20.59 -5.06 1.11
C GLU A 45 -20.24 -4.21 2.34
N LYS A 46 -18.98 -4.29 2.81
CA LYS A 46 -18.58 -3.73 4.12
C LYS A 46 -17.94 -2.33 4.03
N SER A 47 -17.46 -1.92 2.84
CA SER A 47 -16.82 -0.62 2.61
C SER A 47 -17.45 0.16 1.45
N PRO A 48 -18.80 0.28 1.35
CA PRO A 48 -19.41 1.19 0.39
C PRO A 48 -19.02 2.64 0.72
N THR A 49 -19.13 3.55 -0.24
CA THR A 49 -18.71 4.96 -0.08
C THR A 49 -19.39 5.68 1.09
N THR A 50 -20.59 5.27 1.46
CA THR A 50 -21.27 5.76 2.67
C THR A 50 -20.50 5.41 3.95
N GLN A 51 -19.93 4.21 4.03
CA GLN A 51 -19.07 3.80 5.15
C GLN A 51 -17.72 4.49 5.09
N VAL A 52 -17.13 4.63 3.90
CA VAL A 52 -15.90 5.42 3.71
C VAL A 52 -16.09 6.84 4.28
N ARG A 53 -17.17 7.53 3.92
CA ARG A 53 -17.50 8.87 4.44
C ARG A 53 -17.68 8.89 5.96
N ALA A 54 -18.30 7.86 6.54
CA ALA A 54 -18.43 7.74 7.99
C ALA A 54 -17.05 7.60 8.67
N ARG A 55 -16.16 6.77 8.11
CA ARG A 55 -14.79 6.57 8.65
C ARG A 55 -13.91 7.81 8.46
N MET A 56 -14.11 8.59 7.40
CA MET A 56 -13.41 9.88 7.22
C MET A 56 -13.69 10.85 8.36
N ALA A 57 -14.94 10.89 8.85
CA ALA A 57 -15.38 11.76 9.94
C ALA A 57 -14.98 11.22 11.33
N ASP A 58 -14.69 9.93 11.45
CA ASP A 58 -14.31 9.28 12.69
C ASP A 58 -12.83 9.51 13.02
N ALA A 59 -12.54 9.82 14.28
CA ALA A 59 -11.16 10.01 14.76
C ALA A 59 -10.33 8.73 14.69
N GLN A 60 -10.94 7.56 14.90
CA GLN A 60 -10.26 6.27 14.76
C GLN A 60 -9.99 5.92 13.30
N GLY A 61 -10.89 6.30 12.39
CA GLY A 61 -10.72 6.11 10.94
C GLY A 61 -10.99 4.70 10.44
N TYR A 62 -11.51 3.78 11.26
CA TYR A 62 -11.85 2.43 10.85
C TYR A 62 -13.07 1.90 11.61
N ASP A 63 -13.63 0.81 11.13
CA ASP A 63 -14.70 0.06 11.77
C ASP A 63 -14.12 -1.21 12.39
N ARG A 64 -14.22 -1.32 13.73
CA ARG A 64 -13.65 -2.45 14.46
C ARG A 64 -14.34 -3.79 14.12
N GLU A 65 -15.64 -3.76 13.87
CA GLU A 65 -16.38 -4.97 13.50
C GLU A 65 -15.97 -5.44 12.10
N VAL A 66 -15.92 -4.51 11.13
CA VAL A 66 -15.45 -4.81 9.76
C VAL A 66 -14.01 -5.31 9.78
N TRP A 67 -13.11 -4.70 10.58
CA TRP A 67 -11.74 -5.17 10.77
C TRP A 67 -11.68 -6.59 11.32
N SER A 68 -12.47 -6.90 12.34
CA SER A 68 -12.55 -8.24 12.91
C SER A 68 -13.06 -9.26 11.89
N LEU A 69 -14.14 -8.95 11.17
CA LEU A 69 -14.70 -9.82 10.13
C LEU A 69 -13.72 -10.06 8.96
N LEU A 70 -12.99 -9.03 8.53
CA LEU A 70 -11.97 -9.10 7.49
C LEU A 70 -10.87 -10.12 7.85
N ASN A 71 -10.44 -10.12 9.11
CA ASN A 71 -9.42 -11.06 9.58
C ASN A 71 -9.99 -12.46 9.84
N GLN A 72 -11.18 -12.58 10.44
CA GLN A 72 -11.79 -13.87 10.75
C GLN A 72 -12.29 -14.63 9.51
N GLN A 73 -12.83 -13.94 8.51
CA GLN A 73 -13.43 -14.58 7.34
C GLN A 73 -12.43 -14.74 6.18
N LEU A 74 -11.52 -13.78 6.01
CA LEU A 74 -10.60 -13.75 4.87
C LEU A 74 -9.12 -13.91 5.26
N GLY A 75 -8.78 -13.86 6.55
CA GLY A 75 -7.40 -14.01 7.02
C GLY A 75 -6.45 -12.90 6.58
N LEU A 76 -6.97 -11.72 6.18
CA LEU A 76 -6.16 -10.69 5.51
C LEU A 76 -5.10 -10.07 6.42
N GLY A 77 -5.31 -10.02 7.74
CA GLY A 77 -4.29 -9.55 8.69
C GLY A 77 -3.03 -10.40 8.70
N GLY A 78 -3.21 -11.69 8.45
CA GLY A 78 -2.12 -12.68 8.42
C GLY A 78 -1.71 -13.15 7.03
N ILE A 79 -2.14 -12.48 5.95
CA ILE A 79 -1.98 -12.97 4.57
C ILE A 79 -0.52 -13.34 4.23
N ALA A 80 0.42 -12.50 4.57
CA ALA A 80 1.86 -12.69 4.33
C ALA A 80 2.64 -13.15 5.59
N ILE A 81 1.94 -13.50 6.66
CA ILE A 81 2.54 -14.06 7.88
C ILE A 81 2.56 -15.58 7.76
N SER A 82 3.66 -16.22 8.14
CA SER A 82 3.82 -17.68 8.11
C SER A 82 2.78 -18.38 9.00
N GLU A 83 2.35 -19.58 8.57
CA GLU A 83 1.41 -20.43 9.30
C GLU A 83 1.84 -20.73 10.75
N GLN A 84 3.16 -20.84 11.00
CA GLN A 84 3.70 -21.05 12.35
C GLN A 84 3.35 -19.93 13.35
N TYR A 85 2.99 -18.73 12.85
CA TYR A 85 2.51 -17.59 13.65
C TYR A 85 1.01 -17.32 13.46
N GLY A 86 0.28 -18.30 12.91
CA GLY A 86 -1.17 -18.18 12.70
C GLY A 86 -1.58 -17.38 11.46
N GLY A 87 -0.67 -17.09 10.55
CA GLY A 87 -0.96 -16.47 9.27
C GLY A 87 -1.37 -17.46 8.19
N ALA A 88 -1.62 -16.95 6.98
CA ALA A 88 -1.97 -17.77 5.81
C ALA A 88 -0.76 -18.25 5.00
N GLY A 89 0.42 -17.66 5.21
CA GLY A 89 1.66 -18.04 4.51
C GLY A 89 1.68 -17.72 3.02
N PHE A 90 0.79 -16.83 2.57
CA PHE A 90 0.73 -16.44 1.15
C PHE A 90 1.87 -15.49 0.76
N GLY A 91 2.03 -15.32 -0.54
CA GLY A 91 3.10 -14.55 -1.13
C GLY A 91 2.72 -13.12 -1.52
N PRO A 92 3.67 -12.43 -2.20
CA PRO A 92 3.44 -11.08 -2.71
C PRO A 92 2.31 -10.97 -3.74
N ALA A 93 1.94 -12.05 -4.43
CA ALA A 93 0.84 -12.04 -5.41
C ALA A 93 -0.51 -11.84 -4.72
N GLU A 94 -0.81 -12.62 -3.68
CA GLU A 94 -2.04 -12.52 -2.91
C GLU A 94 -2.10 -11.21 -2.13
N LEU A 95 -0.96 -10.74 -1.62
CA LEU A 95 -0.86 -9.42 -1.00
C LEU A 95 -1.20 -8.30 -2.00
N ALA A 96 -0.69 -8.38 -3.24
CA ALA A 96 -0.98 -7.43 -4.30
C ALA A 96 -2.47 -7.39 -4.64
N ILE A 97 -3.11 -8.57 -4.76
CA ILE A 97 -4.56 -8.70 -4.97
C ILE A 97 -5.34 -8.02 -3.84
N ALA A 98 -5.00 -8.32 -2.59
CA ALA A 98 -5.68 -7.72 -1.44
C ALA A 98 -5.52 -6.19 -1.42
N CYS A 99 -4.32 -5.67 -1.65
CA CYS A 99 -4.07 -4.24 -1.73
C CYS A 99 -4.84 -3.57 -2.88
N GLU A 100 -4.90 -4.20 -4.06
CA GLU A 100 -5.65 -3.68 -5.21
C GLU A 100 -7.14 -3.53 -4.87
N GLU A 101 -7.76 -4.54 -4.27
CA GLU A 101 -9.17 -4.47 -3.88
C GLU A 101 -9.43 -3.49 -2.73
N MET A 102 -8.48 -3.32 -1.78
CA MET A 102 -8.52 -2.26 -0.76
C MET A 102 -8.52 -0.86 -1.40
N GLY A 103 -7.69 -0.65 -2.42
CA GLY A 103 -7.65 0.62 -3.15
C GLY A 103 -8.90 0.88 -4.00
N ARG A 104 -9.41 -0.15 -4.66
CA ARG A 104 -10.65 -0.11 -5.44
C ARG A 104 -11.84 0.35 -4.61
N SER A 105 -11.95 -0.17 -3.38
CA SER A 105 -13.03 0.11 -2.43
C SER A 105 -12.75 1.35 -1.57
N LEU A 106 -11.58 1.98 -1.70
CA LEU A 106 -11.12 3.06 -0.84
C LEU A 106 -11.20 2.69 0.65
N TYR A 107 -10.85 1.44 0.98
CA TYR A 107 -10.98 0.91 2.33
C TYR A 107 -10.28 1.80 3.37
N CYS A 108 -11.00 2.11 4.45
CA CYS A 108 -10.50 2.86 5.59
C CYS A 108 -10.24 1.89 6.74
N GLY A 109 -8.96 1.73 7.12
CA GLY A 109 -8.56 0.86 8.23
C GLY A 109 -7.08 0.55 8.23
N PRO A 110 -6.58 -0.07 9.30
CA PRO A 110 -5.15 -0.22 9.56
C PRO A 110 -4.47 -1.34 8.75
N TYR A 111 -5.06 -1.76 7.62
CA TYR A 111 -4.53 -2.86 6.81
C TYR A 111 -3.11 -2.58 6.32
N PHE A 112 -2.89 -1.43 5.68
CA PHE A 112 -1.57 -1.06 5.16
C PHE A 112 -0.54 -0.87 6.28
N ALA A 113 -0.94 -0.25 7.40
CA ALA A 113 -0.05 -0.03 8.54
C ALA A 113 0.32 -1.33 9.25
N SER A 114 -0.67 -2.21 9.51
CA SER A 114 -0.51 -3.39 10.36
C SER A 114 -0.15 -4.65 9.57
N ALA A 115 -1.05 -5.08 8.67
CA ALA A 115 -0.87 -6.33 7.92
C ALA A 115 0.25 -6.26 6.86
N VAL A 116 0.51 -5.06 6.30
CA VAL A 116 1.56 -4.87 5.30
C VAL A 116 2.87 -4.43 5.97
N CYS A 117 2.94 -3.19 6.45
CA CYS A 117 4.22 -2.61 6.89
C CYS A 117 4.73 -3.20 8.20
N ALA A 118 3.90 -3.27 9.24
CA ALA A 118 4.35 -3.72 10.56
C ALA A 118 4.64 -5.23 10.60
N ALA A 119 3.78 -6.05 9.97
CA ALA A 119 4.01 -7.49 9.87
C ALA A 119 5.32 -7.81 9.13
N HIS A 120 5.55 -7.14 7.99
CA HIS A 120 6.79 -7.34 7.23
C HIS A 120 8.03 -6.85 8.00
N ALA A 121 7.98 -5.65 8.61
CA ALA A 121 9.07 -5.11 9.40
C ALA A 121 9.48 -6.05 10.54
N LEU A 122 8.50 -6.59 11.26
CA LEU A 122 8.73 -7.54 12.33
C LEU A 122 9.31 -8.86 11.81
N ASN A 123 8.76 -9.39 10.73
CA ASN A 123 9.21 -10.65 10.15
C ASN A 123 10.65 -10.57 9.62
N ALA A 124 11.04 -9.45 9.01
CA ALA A 124 12.37 -9.24 8.46
C ALA A 124 13.44 -8.92 9.51
N THR A 125 13.06 -8.32 10.66
CA THR A 125 14.00 -7.71 11.59
C THR A 125 14.10 -8.46 12.91
N ALA A 126 12.98 -8.95 13.46
CA ALA A 126 12.89 -9.45 14.82
C ALA A 126 13.44 -10.88 14.96
N ASN A 127 13.92 -11.20 16.16
CA ASN A 127 14.24 -12.56 16.55
C ASN A 127 12.97 -13.40 16.75
N GLU A 128 13.14 -14.72 16.90
CA GLU A 128 12.03 -15.67 17.03
C GLU A 128 11.10 -15.36 18.21
N THR A 129 11.64 -14.95 19.36
CA THR A 129 10.84 -14.60 20.53
C THR A 129 9.90 -13.43 20.26
N ASN A 130 10.42 -12.37 19.62
CA ASN A 130 9.61 -11.21 19.26
C ASN A 130 8.58 -11.54 18.17
N LYS A 131 8.93 -12.38 17.18
CA LYS A 131 7.98 -12.85 16.17
C LYS A 131 6.80 -13.60 16.81
N GLN A 132 7.09 -14.55 17.70
CA GLN A 132 6.07 -15.30 18.43
C GLN A 132 5.22 -14.42 19.36
N GLN A 133 5.79 -13.35 19.88
CA GLN A 133 5.06 -12.40 20.74
C GLN A 133 4.04 -11.57 19.97
N TRP A 134 4.37 -11.10 18.76
CA TRP A 134 3.59 -10.06 18.09
C TRP A 134 2.85 -10.54 16.84
N LEU A 135 3.46 -11.43 16.00
CA LEU A 135 2.86 -11.84 14.73
C LEU A 135 1.49 -12.53 14.87
N PRO A 136 1.25 -13.41 15.88
CA PRO A 136 -0.07 -14.03 16.02
C PRO A 136 -1.20 -13.03 16.25
N GLY A 137 -0.95 -12.01 17.07
CA GLY A 137 -1.93 -10.95 17.32
C GLY A 137 -2.20 -10.07 16.10
N ILE A 138 -1.16 -9.81 15.27
CA ILE A 138 -1.32 -9.09 13.99
C ILE A 138 -2.10 -9.97 13.01
N ALA A 139 -1.76 -11.25 12.90
CA ALA A 139 -2.40 -12.19 11.98
C ALA A 139 -3.91 -12.35 12.26
N SER A 140 -4.29 -12.44 13.54
CA SER A 140 -5.71 -12.52 13.95
C SER A 140 -6.43 -11.17 13.85
N GLY A 141 -5.70 -10.06 13.77
CA GLY A 141 -6.26 -8.71 13.84
C GLY A 141 -6.64 -8.23 15.24
N ASP A 142 -6.32 -9.03 16.29
CA ASP A 142 -6.55 -8.66 17.70
C ASP A 142 -5.58 -7.57 18.16
N LEU A 143 -4.41 -7.48 17.51
CA LEU A 143 -3.39 -6.47 17.72
C LEU A 143 -3.18 -5.66 16.46
N ILE A 144 -3.28 -4.34 16.58
CA ILE A 144 -2.97 -3.40 15.51
C ILE A 144 -1.57 -2.85 15.76
N ALA A 145 -0.69 -2.99 14.75
CA ALA A 145 0.65 -2.43 14.79
C ALA A 145 0.83 -1.39 13.67
N CYS A 146 1.79 -0.48 13.86
CA CYS A 146 2.23 0.41 12.78
C CYS A 146 3.74 0.60 12.82
N VAL A 147 4.32 1.11 11.71
CA VAL A 147 5.74 1.50 11.65
C VAL A 147 5.89 3.02 11.74
N ALA A 148 6.89 3.48 12.48
CA ALA A 148 7.23 4.88 12.63
C ALA A 148 8.70 5.09 12.19
N ILE A 149 8.89 5.49 10.91
CA ILE A 149 10.20 5.61 10.27
C ILE A 149 10.45 7.05 9.82
N THR A 150 9.52 7.62 9.08
CA THR A 150 9.64 8.94 8.42
C THR A 150 9.91 10.08 9.42
N GLU A 151 10.90 10.91 9.13
CA GLU A 151 11.21 12.14 9.86
C GLU A 151 11.15 13.37 8.97
N HIS A 152 12.19 13.68 8.22
CA HIS A 152 12.29 14.90 7.40
C HIS A 152 11.94 14.67 5.94
N THR A 153 12.23 13.48 5.42
CA THR A 153 11.92 13.10 4.04
C THR A 153 10.92 11.95 4.01
N PRO A 154 10.12 11.83 2.95
CA PRO A 154 9.19 10.69 2.82
C PRO A 154 9.90 9.36 2.47
N MET A 155 11.18 9.41 2.13
CA MET A 155 11.99 8.22 1.83
C MET A 155 12.51 7.59 3.13
N TRP A 156 12.66 6.26 3.14
CA TRP A 156 13.18 5.53 4.28
C TRP A 156 14.66 5.19 4.08
N ASN A 157 15.51 6.15 4.40
CA ASN A 157 16.97 6.00 4.31
C ASN A 157 17.59 6.09 5.70
N ASP A 158 18.70 5.42 5.91
CA ASP A 158 19.40 5.38 7.21
C ASP A 158 19.88 6.77 7.64
N GLU A 159 20.36 7.59 6.69
CA GLU A 159 20.83 8.96 6.96
C GLU A 159 19.74 9.92 7.44
N ASP A 160 18.48 9.64 7.13
CA ASP A 160 17.34 10.47 7.52
C ASP A 160 16.88 10.21 8.95
N ILE A 161 17.35 9.13 9.60
CA ILE A 161 16.94 8.76 10.97
C ILE A 161 17.75 9.54 12.01
N GLN A 162 17.08 10.43 12.72
CA GLN A 162 17.64 11.25 13.81
C GLN A 162 17.10 10.87 15.19
N THR A 163 15.97 10.16 15.26
CA THR A 163 15.45 9.59 16.52
C THR A 163 16.50 8.67 17.11
N THR A 164 16.85 8.89 18.39
CA THR A 164 17.92 8.17 19.10
C THR A 164 17.37 7.10 20.02
N ALA A 165 18.12 6.01 20.15
CA ALA A 165 17.90 4.95 21.13
C ALA A 165 19.07 4.91 22.12
N ALA A 166 18.80 5.22 23.38
CA ALA A 166 19.79 5.20 24.44
C ALA A 166 19.49 4.10 25.45
N VAL A 167 20.52 3.46 25.97
CA VAL A 167 20.38 2.49 27.09
C VAL A 167 20.32 3.25 28.39
N SER A 168 19.24 3.09 29.12
CA SER A 168 19.05 3.71 30.45
C SER A 168 19.85 2.96 31.52
N THR A 169 19.98 3.56 32.72
CA THR A 169 20.73 3.00 33.85
C THR A 169 20.26 1.61 34.30
N ASN A 170 19.05 1.21 33.95
CA ASN A 170 18.48 -0.12 34.23
C ASN A 170 18.64 -1.12 33.09
N GLY A 171 19.43 -0.80 32.05
CA GLY A 171 19.70 -1.65 30.91
C GLY A 171 18.56 -1.73 29.85
N LYS A 172 17.54 -0.88 29.96
CA LYS A 172 16.43 -0.82 29.00
C LYS A 172 16.63 0.33 28.03
N TYR A 173 16.16 0.15 26.80
CA TYR A 173 16.19 1.20 25.79
C TYR A 173 15.15 2.29 26.05
N GLN A 174 15.52 3.51 25.73
CA GLN A 174 14.65 4.69 25.71
C GLN A 174 14.83 5.44 24.41
N LEU A 175 13.72 5.81 23.79
CA LEU A 175 13.70 6.57 22.52
C LEU A 175 13.44 8.05 22.78
N SER A 176 14.15 8.90 22.01
CA SER A 176 13.92 10.35 21.97
C SER A 176 14.00 10.85 20.55
N GLY A 177 12.97 11.59 20.08
CA GLY A 177 12.86 12.08 18.72
C GLY A 177 11.43 12.29 18.28
N THR A 178 11.25 12.54 16.98
CA THR A 178 9.93 12.78 16.40
C THR A 178 9.81 12.07 15.06
N LYS A 179 8.67 11.38 14.86
CA LYS A 179 8.29 10.74 13.62
C LYS A 179 7.06 11.40 13.02
N HIS A 180 7.06 11.57 11.70
CA HIS A 180 5.99 12.23 10.97
C HIS A 180 5.28 11.27 10.01
N PHE A 181 4.06 11.60 9.63
CA PHE A 181 3.25 10.87 8.66
C PHE A 181 3.07 9.37 9.00
N VAL A 182 3.04 9.04 10.30
CA VAL A 182 2.83 7.66 10.75
C VAL A 182 1.37 7.28 10.51
N ILE A 183 1.18 6.23 9.72
CA ILE A 183 -0.15 5.77 9.30
C ILE A 183 -0.79 5.00 10.46
N ASP A 184 -2.04 5.35 10.77
CA ASP A 184 -2.93 4.67 11.72
C ASP A 184 -2.37 4.50 13.15
N ALA A 185 -1.38 5.33 13.56
CA ALA A 185 -0.82 5.25 14.91
C ALA A 185 -1.83 5.53 16.02
N GLN A 186 -2.91 6.27 15.74
CA GLN A 186 -3.98 6.59 16.72
C GLN A 186 -4.77 5.35 17.17
N VAL A 187 -4.70 4.25 16.41
CA VAL A 187 -5.39 2.99 16.73
C VAL A 187 -4.44 1.82 16.99
N ALA A 188 -3.13 2.07 16.90
CA ALA A 188 -2.13 1.03 17.13
C ALA A 188 -2.04 0.66 18.63
N ASP A 189 -1.81 -0.61 18.91
CA ASP A 189 -1.47 -1.14 20.24
C ASP A 189 0.06 -1.11 20.45
N VAL A 190 0.82 -1.34 19.37
CA VAL A 190 2.28 -1.33 19.36
C VAL A 190 2.79 -0.57 18.12
N ILE A 191 3.87 0.17 18.31
CA ILE A 191 4.51 0.97 17.26
C ILE A 191 5.95 0.48 17.10
N PHE A 192 6.31 0.09 15.88
CA PHE A 192 7.67 -0.30 15.54
C PHE A 192 8.44 0.93 15.02
N VAL A 193 9.38 1.40 15.80
CA VAL A 193 10.08 2.67 15.59
C VAL A 193 11.50 2.41 15.11
N ALA A 194 11.89 3.00 13.98
CA ALA A 194 13.30 3.03 13.57
C ALA A 194 14.05 4.11 14.35
N ALA A 195 15.14 3.75 15.00
CA ALA A 195 15.98 4.69 15.75
C ALA A 195 17.46 4.34 15.62
N ARG A 196 18.30 5.35 15.80
CA ARG A 196 19.76 5.27 15.74
C ARG A 196 20.30 4.91 17.12
N GLU A 197 21.13 3.88 17.16
CA GLU A 197 21.86 3.46 18.36
C GLU A 197 23.16 4.27 18.55
N ALA A 198 23.82 4.09 19.66
CA ALA A 198 25.07 4.82 20.00
C ALA A 198 26.26 4.47 19.07
N ASP A 199 26.21 3.32 18.41
CA ASP A 199 27.18 2.87 17.40
C ASP A 199 26.81 3.28 15.96
N GLU A 200 25.85 4.20 15.81
CA GLU A 200 25.32 4.73 14.55
C GLU A 200 24.48 3.72 13.73
N SER A 201 24.30 2.49 14.19
CA SER A 201 23.42 1.51 13.53
C SER A 201 21.94 1.90 13.68
N ILE A 202 21.14 1.54 12.67
CA ILE A 202 19.68 1.74 12.71
C ILE A 202 19.02 0.43 13.10
N SER A 203 18.23 0.49 14.16
CA SER A 203 17.49 -0.64 14.69
C SER A 203 16.00 -0.34 14.80
N LEU A 204 15.20 -1.38 14.78
CA LEU A 204 13.76 -1.33 15.02
C LEU A 204 13.48 -1.60 16.49
N PHE A 205 12.60 -0.81 17.07
CA PHE A 205 12.19 -0.89 18.47
C PHE A 205 10.68 -1.00 18.60
N ALA A 206 10.19 -1.90 19.45
CA ALA A 206 8.78 -1.97 19.81
C ALA A 206 8.48 -0.99 20.97
N VAL A 207 7.47 -0.16 20.78
CA VAL A 207 6.97 0.80 21.76
C VAL A 207 5.48 0.56 21.96
N ASN A 208 5.05 0.37 23.20
CA ASN A 208 3.63 0.32 23.53
C ASN A 208 2.98 1.68 23.23
N ALA A 209 1.87 1.72 22.53
CA ALA A 209 1.21 2.98 22.16
C ALA A 209 0.70 3.80 23.34
N LYS A 210 0.67 3.22 24.56
CA LYS A 210 0.32 3.88 25.81
C LYS A 210 1.54 4.13 26.71
N ALA A 211 2.77 4.04 26.16
CA ALA A 211 3.99 4.23 26.94
C ALA A 211 4.13 5.67 27.43
N ASP A 212 4.66 5.82 28.65
CA ASP A 212 5.03 7.13 29.18
C ASP A 212 6.08 7.79 28.28
N GLY A 213 5.94 9.09 28.05
CA GLY A 213 6.83 9.87 27.19
C GLY A 213 6.49 9.81 25.69
N LEU A 214 5.48 9.02 25.28
CA LEU A 214 4.95 9.01 23.91
C LEU A 214 3.77 9.99 23.79
N SER A 215 3.83 10.84 22.75
CA SER A 215 2.71 11.68 22.33
C SER A 215 2.34 11.36 20.90
N ILE A 216 1.06 11.04 20.63
CA ILE A 216 0.50 10.78 19.31
C ILE A 216 -0.45 11.93 18.98
N LYS A 217 -0.16 12.67 17.89
CA LYS A 217 -0.97 13.81 17.44
C LYS A 217 -1.45 13.58 16.01
N PRO A 218 -2.78 13.63 15.76
CA PRO A 218 -3.30 13.50 14.40
C PRO A 218 -2.86 14.67 13.54
N LEU A 219 -2.55 14.38 12.28
CA LEU A 219 -2.30 15.36 11.23
C LEU A 219 -3.58 15.61 10.44
N GLN A 220 -3.85 16.87 10.15
CA GLN A 220 -4.91 17.23 9.20
C GLN A 220 -4.40 16.97 7.78
N SER A 221 -5.10 16.11 7.07
CA SER A 221 -4.80 15.77 5.67
C SER A 221 -5.98 16.11 4.77
N MET A 222 -5.67 16.45 3.52
CA MET A 222 -6.70 16.58 2.47
C MET A 222 -7.40 15.23 2.24
N ASP A 223 -6.66 14.14 2.32
CA ASP A 223 -7.19 12.78 2.30
C ASP A 223 -7.51 12.33 3.73
N ALA A 224 -8.79 12.37 4.09
CA ALA A 224 -9.27 11.91 5.39
C ALA A 224 -9.53 10.39 5.43
N THR A 225 -9.38 9.67 4.32
CA THR A 225 -9.57 8.21 4.24
C THR A 225 -8.38 7.44 4.80
N ARG A 226 -7.19 8.10 4.94
CA ARG A 226 -5.99 7.56 5.59
C ARG A 226 -5.59 8.47 6.73
N LYS A 227 -5.54 7.96 7.94
CA LYS A 227 -5.17 8.74 9.12
C LYS A 227 -3.65 8.79 9.25
N LEU A 228 -3.12 9.99 9.43
CA LEU A 228 -1.69 10.25 9.61
C LEU A 228 -1.45 10.92 10.95
N ASN A 229 -0.32 10.63 11.57
CA ASN A 229 0.03 11.12 12.89
C ASN A 229 1.48 11.61 12.95
N THR A 230 1.73 12.56 13.85
CA THR A 230 3.06 12.89 14.36
C THR A 230 3.24 12.24 15.73
N LEU A 231 4.35 11.53 15.91
CA LEU A 231 4.72 10.89 17.16
C LEU A 231 5.95 11.59 17.73
N THR A 232 5.89 11.94 19.03
CA THR A 232 7.03 12.50 19.75
C THR A 232 7.38 11.59 20.91
N PHE A 233 8.65 11.20 21.00
CA PHE A 233 9.21 10.34 22.02
C PHE A 233 10.12 11.17 22.93
N ILE A 234 9.91 11.09 24.25
CA ILE A 234 10.74 11.74 25.28
C ILE A 234 11.13 10.67 26.31
N ASN A 235 12.33 10.11 26.15
CA ASN A 235 12.83 9.01 27.00
C ASN A 235 11.81 7.85 27.09
N THR A 236 11.10 7.58 25.99
CA THR A 236 10.02 6.58 25.91
C THR A 236 10.61 5.17 25.96
N LYS A 237 10.14 4.34 26.87
CA LYS A 237 10.59 2.93 27.01
C LYS A 237 10.31 2.14 25.73
N ALA A 238 11.31 1.37 25.31
CA ALA A 238 11.25 0.57 24.09
C ALA A 238 11.96 -0.77 24.27
N GLU A 239 11.55 -1.74 23.47
CA GLU A 239 12.18 -3.06 23.34
C GLU A 239 12.88 -3.15 21.98
N ARG A 240 14.17 -3.49 21.96
CA ARG A 240 14.94 -3.65 20.73
C ARG A 240 14.53 -4.93 20.01
N LEU A 241 14.16 -4.82 18.72
CA LEU A 241 13.78 -5.96 17.89
C LEU A 241 14.98 -6.48 17.08
N GLY A 242 15.82 -5.59 16.54
CA GLY A 242 16.99 -5.94 15.72
C GLY A 242 17.35 -4.81 14.76
N ASN A 243 18.44 -5.00 14.01
CA ASN A 243 18.84 -4.09 12.94
C ASN A 243 17.84 -4.19 11.80
N VAL A 244 17.51 -3.06 11.18
CA VAL A 244 16.50 -2.99 10.11
C VAL A 244 17.13 -2.58 8.78
N ASP A 245 16.73 -3.24 7.70
CA ASP A 245 16.99 -2.82 6.31
C ASP A 245 15.86 -1.88 5.87
N LEU A 246 16.02 -0.57 6.10
CA LEU A 246 15.01 0.44 5.74
C LEU A 246 14.72 0.48 4.23
N PRO A 247 15.73 0.45 3.34
CA PRO A 247 15.49 0.38 1.90
C PRO A 247 14.69 -0.85 1.47
N GLY A 248 14.97 -2.04 2.02
CA GLY A 248 14.22 -3.26 1.72
C GLY A 248 12.79 -3.22 2.26
N LEU A 249 12.59 -2.69 3.47
CA LEU A 249 11.24 -2.47 4.02
C LEU A 249 10.45 -1.48 3.17
N MET A 250 11.09 -0.44 2.67
CA MET A 250 10.47 0.51 1.75
C MET A 250 10.08 -0.16 0.43
N ASP A 251 10.93 -1.00 -0.15
CA ASP A 251 10.64 -1.71 -1.40
C ASP A 251 9.36 -2.56 -1.27
N TYR A 252 9.22 -3.28 -0.16
CA TYR A 252 8.01 -4.05 0.14
C TYR A 252 6.76 -3.16 0.25
N ALA A 253 6.86 -2.08 1.00
CA ALA A 253 5.76 -1.12 1.18
C ALA A 253 5.36 -0.45 -0.15
N LEU A 254 6.32 -0.14 -1.04
CA LEU A 254 6.08 0.42 -2.36
C LEU A 254 5.33 -0.53 -3.28
N VAL A 255 5.65 -1.83 -3.27
CA VAL A 255 4.92 -2.85 -4.05
C VAL A 255 3.47 -2.91 -3.60
N ALA A 256 3.21 -2.98 -2.30
CA ALA A 256 1.86 -3.01 -1.76
C ALA A 256 1.08 -1.71 -2.06
N LEU A 257 1.71 -0.54 -1.84
CA LEU A 257 1.08 0.76 -2.12
C LEU A 257 0.77 0.94 -3.61
N SER A 258 1.66 0.50 -4.52
CA SER A 258 1.42 0.60 -5.97
C SER A 258 0.21 -0.24 -6.39
N ASN A 259 0.02 -1.42 -5.81
CA ASN A 259 -1.15 -2.25 -6.07
C ASN A 259 -2.43 -1.64 -5.46
N GLU A 260 -2.37 -1.02 -4.28
CA GLU A 260 -3.50 -0.25 -3.75
C GLU A 260 -3.87 0.92 -4.68
N MET A 261 -2.88 1.66 -5.16
CA MET A 261 -3.10 2.80 -6.05
C MET A 261 -3.71 2.39 -7.38
N ILE A 262 -3.29 1.26 -7.97
CA ILE A 262 -3.88 0.78 -9.24
C ILE A 262 -5.34 0.38 -9.08
N GLY A 263 -5.72 -0.22 -7.95
CA GLY A 263 -7.12 -0.49 -7.63
C GLY A 263 -7.98 0.78 -7.62
N GLY A 264 -7.46 1.85 -7.01
CA GLY A 264 -8.12 3.16 -7.01
C GLY A 264 -8.22 3.80 -8.41
N ALA A 265 -7.18 3.68 -9.24
CA ALA A 265 -7.19 4.16 -10.61
C ALA A 265 -8.25 3.45 -11.47
N GLN A 266 -8.33 2.13 -11.34
CA GLN A 266 -9.35 1.32 -12.03
C GLN A 266 -10.77 1.69 -11.59
N ALA A 267 -11.01 1.94 -10.29
CA ALA A 267 -12.31 2.36 -9.78
C ALA A 267 -12.75 3.69 -10.39
N LEU A 268 -11.84 4.66 -10.52
CA LEU A 268 -12.14 5.95 -11.14
C LEU A 268 -12.37 5.84 -12.64
N LEU A 269 -11.58 5.04 -13.35
CA LEU A 269 -11.80 4.81 -14.78
C LEU A 269 -13.17 4.18 -15.04
N GLN A 270 -13.56 3.18 -14.24
CA GLN A 270 -14.87 2.55 -14.33
C GLN A 270 -15.99 3.55 -14.02
N SER A 271 -15.83 4.37 -12.95
CA SER A 271 -16.79 5.43 -12.61
C SER A 271 -16.98 6.44 -13.76
N ALA A 272 -15.89 6.85 -14.40
CA ALA A 272 -15.93 7.75 -15.55
C ALA A 272 -16.66 7.12 -16.74
N LEU A 273 -16.38 5.83 -17.02
CA LEU A 273 -17.03 5.07 -18.06
C LEU A 273 -18.55 4.98 -17.82
N ASP A 274 -18.96 4.57 -16.62
CA ASP A 274 -20.36 4.42 -16.25
C ASP A 274 -21.12 5.75 -16.35
N TYR A 275 -20.53 6.82 -15.78
CA TYR A 275 -21.13 8.15 -15.85
C TYR A 275 -21.30 8.64 -17.28
N THR A 276 -20.29 8.50 -18.14
CA THR A 276 -20.35 8.97 -19.54
C THR A 276 -21.36 8.20 -20.38
N GLN A 277 -21.62 6.93 -20.05
CA GLN A 277 -22.68 6.14 -20.68
C GLN A 277 -24.09 6.59 -20.25
N LEU A 278 -24.26 6.95 -18.99
CA LEU A 278 -25.56 7.37 -18.42
C LEU A 278 -25.91 8.85 -18.70
N ARG A 279 -24.90 9.71 -18.85
CA ARG A 279 -25.13 11.15 -19.05
C ARG A 279 -25.50 11.48 -20.49
N PHE A 280 -26.66 12.08 -20.68
CA PHE A 280 -27.15 12.55 -21.98
C PHE A 280 -26.94 14.05 -22.15
N GLN A 281 -26.38 14.46 -23.29
CA GLN A 281 -26.29 15.84 -23.77
C GLN A 281 -26.37 15.84 -25.32
N PHE A 282 -26.93 16.91 -25.89
CA PHE A 282 -27.09 17.03 -27.34
C PHE A 282 -27.84 15.83 -27.97
N GLY A 283 -28.86 15.31 -27.26
CA GLY A 283 -29.73 14.23 -27.75
C GLY A 283 -29.13 12.82 -27.71
N ARG A 284 -27.95 12.60 -27.10
CA ARG A 284 -27.31 11.29 -26.98
C ARG A 284 -26.42 11.18 -25.75
N SER A 285 -26.02 9.94 -25.40
CA SER A 285 -25.03 9.70 -24.35
C SER A 285 -23.71 10.39 -24.69
N ILE A 286 -23.06 11.01 -23.70
CA ILE A 286 -21.78 11.69 -23.91
C ILE A 286 -20.67 10.71 -24.26
N ALA A 287 -20.74 9.43 -23.89
CA ALA A 287 -19.84 8.36 -24.32
C ALA A 287 -19.87 8.14 -25.85
N SER A 288 -20.91 8.59 -26.56
CA SER A 288 -21.00 8.46 -28.02
C SER A 288 -20.10 9.42 -28.80
N PHE A 289 -19.61 10.50 -28.15
CA PHE A 289 -18.72 11.48 -28.78
C PHE A 289 -17.29 10.95 -28.87
N GLN A 290 -16.66 11.14 -30.04
CA GLN A 290 -15.30 10.63 -30.29
C GLN A 290 -14.26 11.21 -29.29
N ALA A 291 -14.39 12.50 -28.93
CA ALA A 291 -13.51 13.12 -27.95
C ALA A 291 -13.54 12.43 -26.58
N ILE A 292 -14.69 11.94 -26.15
CA ILE A 292 -14.85 11.18 -24.90
C ILE A 292 -14.29 9.77 -25.04
N LYS A 293 -14.59 9.09 -26.18
CA LYS A 293 -14.07 7.73 -26.45
C LYS A 293 -12.55 7.70 -26.47
N HIS A 294 -11.90 8.68 -27.13
CA HIS A 294 -10.44 8.74 -27.21
C HIS A 294 -9.83 8.96 -25.84
N ARG A 295 -10.37 9.89 -25.04
CA ARG A 295 -9.91 10.09 -23.65
C ARG A 295 -10.00 8.81 -22.81
N LEU A 296 -11.15 8.13 -22.83
CA LEU A 296 -11.32 6.88 -22.08
C LEU A 296 -10.39 5.77 -22.57
N ALA A 297 -10.11 5.69 -23.88
CA ALA A 297 -9.16 4.75 -24.44
C ALA A 297 -7.71 5.04 -24.00
N ASP A 298 -7.32 6.33 -24.00
CA ASP A 298 -5.99 6.76 -23.55
C ASP A 298 -5.81 6.47 -22.05
N LEU A 299 -6.83 6.77 -21.21
CA LEU A 299 -6.81 6.45 -19.79
C LEU A 299 -6.74 4.94 -19.53
N LEU A 300 -7.46 4.13 -20.31
CA LEU A 300 -7.39 2.66 -20.19
C LEU A 300 -5.98 2.17 -20.49
N LEU A 301 -5.35 2.66 -21.57
CA LEU A 301 -3.97 2.29 -21.91
C LEU A 301 -3.01 2.65 -20.78
N GLU A 302 -3.13 3.83 -20.22
CA GLU A 302 -2.27 4.29 -19.12
C GLU A 302 -2.44 3.43 -17.85
N VAL A 303 -3.69 3.12 -17.48
CA VAL A 303 -4.00 2.25 -16.34
C VAL A 303 -3.43 0.84 -16.55
N GLU A 304 -3.60 0.25 -17.74
CA GLU A 304 -3.11 -1.11 -18.02
C GLU A 304 -1.57 -1.18 -18.04
N LEU A 305 -0.88 -0.14 -18.53
CA LEU A 305 0.58 -0.05 -18.46
C LEU A 305 1.05 0.07 -17.01
N ALA A 306 0.42 0.93 -16.21
CA ALA A 306 0.73 1.10 -14.79
C ALA A 306 0.44 -0.16 -13.98
N LYS A 307 -0.65 -0.86 -14.27
CA LYS A 307 -1.01 -2.16 -13.69
C LYS A 307 0.03 -3.23 -13.98
N SER A 308 0.52 -3.27 -15.22
CA SER A 308 1.58 -4.19 -15.60
C SER A 308 2.86 -3.94 -14.80
N ALA A 309 3.22 -2.68 -14.55
CA ALA A 309 4.37 -2.32 -13.72
C ALA A 309 4.17 -2.73 -12.25
N ALA A 310 2.96 -2.55 -11.68
CA ALA A 310 2.64 -2.94 -10.31
C ALA A 310 2.71 -4.47 -10.11
N TYR A 311 2.16 -5.25 -11.06
CA TYR A 311 2.20 -6.70 -11.02
C TYR A 311 3.61 -7.25 -11.24
N GLN A 312 4.39 -6.62 -12.12
CA GLN A 312 5.80 -6.99 -12.30
C GLN A 312 6.60 -6.76 -11.01
N ALA A 313 6.33 -5.66 -10.28
CA ALA A 313 6.98 -5.41 -9.00
C ALA A 313 6.62 -6.47 -7.95
N ALA A 314 5.36 -6.91 -7.89
CA ALA A 314 4.93 -8.01 -7.01
C ALA A 314 5.63 -9.34 -7.38
N TYR A 315 5.77 -9.62 -8.68
CA TYR A 315 6.52 -10.80 -9.15
C TYR A 315 8.01 -10.72 -8.78
N CYS A 316 8.66 -9.58 -9.00
CA CYS A 316 10.06 -9.39 -8.62
C CYS A 316 10.28 -9.55 -7.12
N LEU A 317 9.32 -9.08 -6.31
CA LEU A 317 9.33 -9.30 -4.87
C LEU A 317 9.21 -10.78 -4.51
N ALA A 318 8.34 -11.54 -5.20
CA ALA A 318 8.14 -12.96 -4.95
C ALA A 318 9.40 -13.81 -5.27
N ILE A 319 10.13 -13.46 -6.33
CA ILE A 319 11.37 -14.15 -6.72
C ILE A 319 12.64 -13.53 -6.11
N ASN A 320 12.48 -12.49 -5.31
CA ASN A 320 13.57 -11.72 -4.68
C ASN A 320 14.64 -11.26 -5.69
N LYS A 321 14.22 -10.69 -6.80
CA LYS A 321 15.11 -10.25 -7.87
C LYS A 321 14.69 -8.89 -8.42
N ASP A 322 15.67 -7.98 -8.57
CA ASP A 322 15.49 -6.62 -9.12
C ASP A 322 14.35 -5.82 -8.43
N VAL A 323 14.13 -6.10 -7.13
CA VAL A 323 12.99 -5.59 -6.37
C VAL A 323 12.98 -4.06 -6.33
N ARG A 324 14.13 -3.43 -6.00
CA ARG A 324 14.26 -1.97 -5.86
C ARG A 324 13.94 -1.24 -7.15
N GLU A 325 14.43 -1.73 -8.26
CA GLU A 325 14.17 -1.20 -9.60
C GLU A 325 12.67 -1.22 -9.90
N HIS A 326 12.04 -2.40 -9.79
CA HIS A 326 10.65 -2.59 -10.16
C HIS A 326 9.67 -1.97 -9.16
N ALA A 327 9.97 -1.95 -7.87
CA ALA A 327 9.16 -1.24 -6.87
C ALA A 327 9.17 0.28 -7.12
N SER A 328 10.33 0.83 -7.49
CA SER A 328 10.45 2.25 -7.84
C SER A 328 9.77 2.58 -9.16
N LEU A 329 9.92 1.73 -10.18
CA LEU A 329 9.21 1.85 -11.46
C LEU A 329 7.69 1.86 -11.25
N ALA A 330 7.18 0.86 -10.51
CA ALA A 330 5.74 0.73 -10.23
C ALA A 330 5.19 1.97 -9.52
N LYS A 331 5.86 2.42 -8.43
CA LYS A 331 5.41 3.62 -7.69
C LYS A 331 5.39 4.87 -8.55
N ALA A 332 6.39 5.06 -9.44
CA ALA A 332 6.44 6.20 -10.34
C ALA A 332 5.33 6.13 -11.40
N ALA A 333 5.18 5.00 -12.08
CA ALA A 333 4.20 4.82 -13.16
C ALA A 333 2.76 4.89 -12.62
N VAL A 334 2.47 4.16 -11.53
CA VAL A 334 1.12 4.14 -10.93
C VAL A 334 0.79 5.50 -10.29
N GLY A 335 1.79 6.19 -9.72
CA GLY A 335 1.61 7.51 -9.14
C GLY A 335 1.09 8.52 -10.16
N ASP A 336 1.74 8.59 -11.31
CA ASP A 336 1.31 9.48 -12.40
C ASP A 336 -0.05 9.07 -12.98
N ALA A 337 -0.23 7.79 -13.29
CA ALA A 337 -1.46 7.27 -13.88
C ALA A 337 -2.68 7.52 -12.97
N TYR A 338 -2.56 7.21 -11.67
CA TYR A 338 -3.68 7.38 -10.74
C TYR A 338 -4.11 8.84 -10.61
N VAL A 339 -3.15 9.75 -10.51
CA VAL A 339 -3.43 11.19 -10.43
C VAL A 339 -4.05 11.69 -11.74
N HIS A 340 -3.53 11.28 -12.90
CA HIS A 340 -4.07 11.68 -14.19
C HIS A 340 -5.51 11.16 -14.39
N VAL A 341 -5.76 9.89 -14.12
CA VAL A 341 -7.11 9.30 -14.16
C VAL A 341 -8.06 10.04 -13.23
N ALA A 342 -7.58 10.42 -12.04
CA ALA A 342 -8.40 11.15 -11.08
C ALA A 342 -8.80 12.55 -11.58
N TYR A 343 -7.89 13.28 -12.23
CA TYR A 343 -8.18 14.55 -12.89
C TYR A 343 -9.19 14.39 -14.03
N GLU A 344 -8.96 13.45 -14.92
CA GLU A 344 -9.82 13.22 -16.08
C GLU A 344 -11.20 12.70 -15.65
N CYS A 345 -11.28 11.88 -14.62
CA CYS A 345 -12.56 11.43 -14.06
C CYS A 345 -13.40 12.60 -13.57
N ILE A 346 -12.83 13.54 -12.80
CA ILE A 346 -13.51 14.76 -12.38
C ILE A 346 -13.93 15.59 -13.60
N GLN A 347 -13.06 15.76 -14.58
CA GLN A 347 -13.35 16.51 -15.80
C GLN A 347 -14.51 15.89 -16.59
N LEU A 348 -14.58 14.57 -16.71
CA LEU A 348 -15.63 13.84 -17.40
C LEU A 348 -16.98 13.93 -16.68
N HIS A 349 -16.97 13.98 -15.36
CA HIS A 349 -18.19 14.24 -14.56
C HIS A 349 -18.65 15.71 -14.66
N GLY A 350 -17.77 16.64 -15.03
CA GLY A 350 -18.07 18.07 -15.09
C GLY A 350 -18.36 18.64 -13.69
N GLY A 351 -19.29 19.59 -13.61
CA GLY A 351 -19.59 20.28 -12.36
C GLY A 351 -19.92 19.38 -11.17
N ILE A 352 -20.60 18.27 -11.40
CA ILE A 352 -20.96 17.33 -10.32
C ILE A 352 -19.72 16.64 -9.71
N GLY A 353 -18.66 16.42 -10.48
CA GLY A 353 -17.42 15.81 -9.99
C GLY A 353 -16.71 16.60 -8.88
N PHE A 354 -17.00 17.90 -8.76
CA PHE A 354 -16.49 18.77 -7.71
C PHE A 354 -17.42 18.90 -6.49
N THR A 355 -18.65 18.39 -6.60
CA THR A 355 -19.60 18.52 -5.51
C THR A 355 -19.36 17.48 -4.43
N TRP A 356 -19.78 17.77 -3.20
CA TRP A 356 -19.64 16.85 -2.07
C TRP A 356 -20.53 15.60 -2.21
N GLU A 357 -21.57 15.67 -3.01
CA GLU A 357 -22.52 14.59 -3.27
C GLU A 357 -21.93 13.50 -4.19
N ASN A 358 -20.94 13.83 -5.01
CA ASN A 358 -20.24 12.89 -5.85
C ASN A 358 -19.05 12.27 -5.12
N ASP A 359 -18.78 10.98 -5.34
CA ASP A 359 -17.71 10.26 -4.61
C ASP A 359 -16.35 10.32 -5.29
N THR A 360 -16.24 10.79 -6.54
CA THR A 360 -14.97 10.80 -7.31
C THR A 360 -13.87 11.57 -6.60
N HIS A 361 -14.21 12.65 -5.90
CA HIS A 361 -13.24 13.46 -5.16
C HIS A 361 -12.58 12.70 -3.99
N LEU A 362 -13.17 11.60 -3.49
CA LEU A 362 -12.59 10.79 -2.43
C LEU A 362 -11.34 10.08 -2.95
N TRP A 363 -11.46 9.41 -4.11
CA TRP A 363 -10.32 8.79 -4.79
C TRP A 363 -9.30 9.82 -5.30
N PHE A 364 -9.75 10.99 -5.77
CA PHE A 364 -8.84 12.07 -6.16
C PHE A 364 -7.93 12.49 -5.00
N LYS A 365 -8.48 12.68 -3.80
CA LYS A 365 -7.71 13.03 -2.60
C LYS A 365 -6.76 11.90 -2.20
N ARG A 366 -7.20 10.63 -2.27
CA ARG A 366 -6.36 9.46 -2.04
C ARG A 366 -5.24 9.36 -3.07
N ALA A 367 -5.51 9.64 -4.35
CA ALA A 367 -4.50 9.66 -5.41
C ALA A 367 -3.41 10.67 -5.09
N LYS A 368 -3.78 11.91 -4.73
CA LYS A 368 -2.83 12.98 -4.39
C LYS A 368 -2.04 12.68 -3.12
N SER A 369 -2.63 12.08 -2.10
CA SER A 369 -1.90 11.68 -0.90
C SER A 369 -0.96 10.52 -1.15
N SER A 370 -1.39 9.51 -1.93
CA SER A 370 -0.59 8.33 -2.25
C SER A 370 0.55 8.65 -3.24
N GLU A 371 0.40 9.67 -4.10
CA GLU A 371 1.46 10.15 -5.00
C GLU A 371 2.72 10.54 -4.23
N VAL A 372 2.56 11.20 -3.09
CA VAL A 372 3.69 11.70 -2.28
C VAL A 372 4.09 10.77 -1.12
N LEU A 373 3.21 9.85 -0.73
CA LEU A 373 3.49 8.88 0.33
C LEU A 373 4.64 7.97 -0.09
N LEU A 374 5.64 7.79 0.79
CA LEU A 374 6.87 7.04 0.52
C LEU A 374 7.69 7.55 -0.68
N GLY A 375 7.57 8.82 -1.02
CA GLY A 375 8.31 9.45 -2.10
C GLY A 375 7.48 9.76 -3.35
N THR A 376 7.87 10.84 -4.04
CA THR A 376 7.21 11.29 -5.27
C THR A 376 7.59 10.42 -6.48
N PRO A 377 6.80 10.43 -7.58
CA PRO A 377 7.18 9.77 -8.83
C PRO A 377 8.56 10.17 -9.35
N ALA A 378 8.94 11.45 -9.20
CA ALA A 378 10.27 11.93 -9.62
C ALA A 378 11.40 11.31 -8.77
N ALA A 379 11.23 11.24 -7.45
CA ALA A 379 12.21 10.61 -6.55
C ALA A 379 12.38 9.10 -6.87
N HIS A 380 11.29 8.42 -7.22
CA HIS A 380 11.35 7.01 -7.59
C HIS A 380 11.98 6.75 -8.96
N ARG A 381 11.85 7.66 -9.93
CA ARG A 381 12.60 7.57 -11.19
C ARG A 381 14.10 7.67 -10.95
N GLU A 382 14.51 8.58 -10.08
CA GLU A 382 15.93 8.71 -9.68
C GLU A 382 16.41 7.45 -8.97
N ARG A 383 15.64 6.94 -7.99
CA ARG A 383 15.97 5.71 -7.25
C ARG A 383 16.07 4.48 -8.16
N MET A 384 15.18 4.36 -9.15
CA MET A 384 15.23 3.31 -10.18
C MET A 384 16.52 3.43 -10.99
N LEU A 385 16.88 4.64 -11.46
CA LEU A 385 18.09 4.86 -12.24
C LEU A 385 19.34 4.49 -11.44
N GLN A 386 19.39 4.85 -10.16
CA GLN A 386 20.48 4.46 -9.26
C GLN A 386 20.57 2.93 -9.13
N ALA A 387 19.46 2.23 -8.92
CA ALA A 387 19.44 0.78 -8.82
C ALA A 387 20.00 0.09 -10.08
N ILE A 388 19.66 0.59 -11.28
CA ILE A 388 20.14 0.06 -12.56
C ILE A 388 21.65 0.34 -12.73
N THR A 389 22.12 1.56 -12.38
CA THR A 389 23.51 1.96 -12.62
C THR A 389 24.49 1.38 -11.62
N THR A 390 24.10 1.17 -10.39
CA THR A 390 24.97 0.58 -9.34
C THR A 390 25.01 -0.95 -9.37
N GLY A 391 24.09 -1.58 -10.11
CA GLY A 391 23.94 -3.05 -10.11
C GLY A 391 23.50 -3.57 -8.74
N GLU A 392 23.00 -2.73 -7.86
CA GLU A 392 22.41 -3.09 -6.58
C GLU A 392 21.06 -3.78 -6.80
N THR A 393 21.13 -5.02 -7.27
CA THR A 393 20.05 -5.97 -7.09
C THR A 393 19.97 -6.25 -5.59
N ALA A 394 19.11 -5.52 -4.90
CA ALA A 394 18.91 -5.71 -3.48
C ALA A 394 18.51 -7.16 -3.22
N LYS A 395 19.40 -7.93 -2.63
CA LYS A 395 19.07 -9.19 -1.97
C LYS A 395 18.28 -8.81 -0.71
N THR A 396 17.00 -8.56 -0.88
CA THR A 396 16.09 -8.45 0.26
C THR A 396 16.14 -9.81 0.95
N ARG A 397 16.75 -9.87 2.12
CA ARG A 397 16.77 -11.10 2.93
C ARG A 397 15.35 -11.33 3.43
N ILE A 398 14.60 -12.14 2.69
CA ILE A 398 13.39 -12.78 3.20
C ILE A 398 13.92 -13.98 4.01
N GLY A 399 13.96 -13.80 5.34
CA GLY A 399 14.29 -14.86 6.27
C GLY A 399 13.04 -15.66 6.67
#